data_2e4f58eb9dcf56fda206ed9d6b606d8d
#
_entry.id   2e4f58eb9dcf56fda206ed9d6b606d8d
#
_cell.length_a   1.000
_cell.length_b   1.000
_cell.length_c   1.000
_cell.angle_alpha   90.00
_cell.angle_beta   90.00
_cell.angle_gamma   90.00
#
_symmetry.space_group_name_H-M   'P 1'
#
loop_
_entity.id
_entity.type
_entity.pdbx_description
1 polymer ?
#
loop_
_entity_poly.entity_id
_entity_poly.type
_entity_poly.pdbx_seq_one_letter_code
_entity_poly.pdbx_strand_id
1 'polypeptide(L)'
;MPTALIVEDDPDQAEMAARLLRYRDFESDIAGTGGAGLAMARTLKPDVILLDLMLPDTTGFEVCRGLRSDRETMLTPVVMLTALGDDLNRSKGYRVGANAYVSKPYGAEDLFQAIADARAWRVRMEQGQIRGEIHVELNSEVSFLQEVNDFLMSVSLAIPFTQDQVLSLRQALLEMGQNAIEWGNRHRSEQLVSITYRIHADRVEIVVRDQGPGFDRTKLDHAAKAENPIGHMDVREKLGLREGGFGLLITNGMVDEMRHNEAGNEVTLIKRFDPAGPDGP
;
A
#
# COMPACT_ATOMS: atom_id res chain seq x y z
N MET A 1 27.60 10.82 -7.48
CA MET A 1 26.65 11.81 -6.91
C MET A 1 25.31 11.13 -6.85
N PRO A 2 24.44 11.42 -5.89
CA PRO A 2 23.09 10.88 -5.89
C PRO A 2 22.29 11.47 -7.05
N THR A 3 21.37 10.66 -7.60
CA THR A 3 20.56 11.02 -8.75
C THR A 3 19.09 11.22 -8.37
N ALA A 4 18.43 12.19 -8.97
CA ALA A 4 17.01 12.45 -8.79
C ALA A 4 16.29 12.51 -10.14
N LEU A 5 15.06 12.03 -10.19
CA LEU A 5 14.15 12.26 -11.31
C LEU A 5 13.04 13.20 -10.85
N ILE A 6 12.85 14.29 -11.58
CA ILE A 6 11.76 15.25 -11.34
C ILE A 6 10.69 14.98 -12.39
N VAL A 7 9.47 14.67 -11.95
CA VAL A 7 8.30 14.46 -12.82
C VAL A 7 7.35 15.63 -12.55
N GLU A 8 7.43 16.63 -13.39
CA GLU A 8 6.75 17.93 -13.25
C GLU A 8 6.56 18.53 -14.65
N ASP A 9 5.36 18.96 -14.99
CA ASP A 9 5.02 19.50 -16.31
C ASP A 9 5.27 21.02 -16.43
N ASP A 10 5.29 21.73 -15.30
CA ASP A 10 5.63 23.16 -15.27
C ASP A 10 7.17 23.34 -15.31
N PRO A 11 7.73 23.93 -16.39
CA PRO A 11 9.18 24.07 -16.54
C PRO A 11 9.84 24.92 -15.45
N ASP A 12 9.15 25.94 -14.94
CA ASP A 12 9.69 26.84 -13.91
C ASP A 12 9.76 26.12 -12.56
N GLN A 13 8.75 25.32 -12.21
CA GLN A 13 8.75 24.51 -11.00
C GLN A 13 9.78 23.39 -11.09
N ALA A 14 9.88 22.71 -12.23
CA ALA A 14 10.88 21.67 -12.46
C ALA A 14 12.31 22.22 -12.31
N GLU A 15 12.60 23.37 -12.94
CA GLU A 15 13.93 24.03 -12.82
C GLU A 15 14.20 24.52 -11.39
N MET A 16 13.18 25.02 -10.67
CA MET A 16 13.33 25.40 -9.26
C MET A 16 13.73 24.19 -8.42
N ALA A 17 13.04 23.05 -8.58
CA ALA A 17 13.37 21.81 -7.89
C ALA A 17 14.80 21.34 -8.24
N ALA A 18 15.18 21.38 -9.52
CA ALA A 18 16.52 21.03 -9.99
C ALA A 18 17.62 21.90 -9.37
N ARG A 19 17.37 23.21 -9.23
CA ARG A 19 18.32 24.12 -8.56
C ARG A 19 18.48 23.80 -7.08
N LEU A 20 17.40 23.51 -6.37
CA LEU A 20 17.47 23.08 -4.97
C LEU A 20 18.26 21.78 -4.85
N LEU A 21 17.98 20.78 -5.69
CA LEU A 21 18.70 19.50 -5.68
C LEU A 21 20.20 19.67 -5.93
N ARG A 22 20.58 20.53 -6.89
CA ARG A 22 21.98 20.83 -7.21
C ARG A 22 22.74 21.45 -6.02
N TYR A 23 22.05 22.24 -5.20
CA TYR A 23 22.62 22.81 -3.97
C TYR A 23 23.06 21.74 -2.94
N ARG A 24 22.53 20.53 -3.05
CA ARG A 24 22.88 19.34 -2.22
C ARG A 24 23.57 18.25 -3.03
N ASP A 25 24.25 18.64 -4.11
CA ASP A 25 25.05 17.73 -4.94
C ASP A 25 24.27 16.57 -5.57
N PHE A 26 22.98 16.75 -5.86
CA PHE A 26 22.21 15.83 -6.69
C PHE A 26 22.37 16.19 -8.17
N GLU A 27 22.54 15.16 -9.00
CA GLU A 27 22.26 15.23 -10.43
C GLU A 27 20.77 14.97 -10.65
N SER A 28 20.13 15.71 -11.56
CA SER A 28 18.69 15.56 -11.78
C SER A 28 18.34 15.57 -13.26
N ASP A 29 17.41 14.68 -13.62
CA ASP A 29 16.72 14.62 -14.90
C ASP A 29 15.26 15.06 -14.71
N ILE A 30 14.65 15.60 -15.77
CA ILE A 30 13.28 16.13 -15.74
C ILE A 30 12.43 15.38 -16.76
N ALA A 31 11.24 14.97 -16.34
CA ALA A 31 10.19 14.39 -17.17
C ALA A 31 8.92 15.27 -17.06
N GLY A 32 8.41 15.78 -18.17
CA GLY A 32 7.21 16.63 -18.19
C GLY A 32 5.89 15.86 -18.21
N THR A 33 5.89 14.53 -18.15
CA THR A 33 4.69 13.70 -18.16
C THR A 33 4.89 12.47 -17.29
N GLY A 34 3.80 11.88 -16.79
CA GLY A 34 3.84 10.66 -16.00
C GLY A 34 4.38 9.46 -16.79
N GLY A 35 3.98 9.32 -18.06
CA GLY A 35 4.50 8.27 -18.95
C GLY A 35 6.00 8.37 -19.18
N ALA A 36 6.53 9.58 -19.42
CA ALA A 36 7.97 9.81 -19.51
C ALA A 36 8.68 9.51 -18.19
N GLY A 37 8.11 9.93 -17.05
CA GLY A 37 8.62 9.66 -15.71
C GLY A 37 8.78 8.16 -15.44
N LEU A 38 7.77 7.34 -15.76
CA LEU A 38 7.85 5.88 -15.63
C LEU A 38 8.94 5.26 -16.50
N ALA A 39 9.07 5.69 -17.75
CA ALA A 39 10.09 5.19 -18.66
C ALA A 39 11.51 5.56 -18.18
N MET A 40 11.71 6.80 -17.77
CA MET A 40 12.99 7.30 -17.27
C MET A 40 13.37 6.65 -15.93
N ALA A 41 12.42 6.42 -15.03
CA ALA A 41 12.67 5.76 -13.74
C ALA A 41 13.29 4.37 -13.91
N ARG A 42 12.82 3.59 -14.90
CA ARG A 42 13.37 2.26 -15.23
C ARG A 42 14.82 2.33 -15.75
N THR A 43 15.09 3.34 -16.57
CA THR A 43 16.42 3.46 -17.23
C THR A 43 17.44 4.08 -16.30
N LEU A 44 17.08 5.14 -15.59
CA LEU A 44 17.98 5.93 -14.75
C LEU A 44 18.20 5.31 -13.38
N LYS A 45 17.21 4.55 -12.86
CA LYS A 45 17.21 3.99 -11.50
C LYS A 45 17.59 5.03 -10.44
N PRO A 46 16.86 6.15 -10.36
CA PRO A 46 17.23 7.29 -9.52
C PRO A 46 17.18 6.93 -8.03
N ASP A 47 17.99 7.65 -7.24
CA ASP A 47 17.98 7.52 -5.77
C ASP A 47 16.72 8.08 -5.12
N VAL A 48 16.01 8.99 -5.82
CA VAL A 48 14.73 9.58 -5.41
C VAL A 48 13.97 10.12 -6.62
N ILE A 49 12.64 10.05 -6.57
CA ILE A 49 11.74 10.69 -7.53
C ILE A 49 10.99 11.80 -6.81
N LEU A 50 11.05 13.04 -7.34
CA LEU A 50 10.14 14.12 -7.00
C LEU A 50 8.99 14.07 -8.00
N LEU A 51 7.77 13.93 -7.53
CA LEU A 51 6.63 13.61 -8.39
C LEU A 51 5.48 14.58 -8.13
N ASP A 52 5.13 15.36 -9.13
CA ASP A 52 3.92 16.18 -9.04
C ASP A 52 2.66 15.32 -9.02
N LEU A 53 1.68 15.77 -8.26
CA LEU A 53 0.39 15.10 -8.15
C LEU A 53 -0.44 15.25 -9.43
N MET A 54 -0.38 16.41 -10.08
CA MET A 54 -1.16 16.75 -11.27
C MET A 54 -0.26 16.81 -12.50
N LEU A 55 -0.41 15.82 -13.39
CA LEU A 55 0.34 15.74 -14.65
C LEU A 55 -0.61 15.79 -15.83
N PRO A 56 -0.17 16.23 -17.03
CA PRO A 56 -1.07 16.42 -18.17
C PRO A 56 -1.67 15.14 -18.73
N ASP A 57 -1.04 14.00 -18.51
CA ASP A 57 -1.44 12.69 -19.04
C ASP A 57 -2.01 11.74 -17.97
N THR A 58 -1.72 11.99 -16.67
CA THR A 58 -2.11 11.09 -15.58
C THR A 58 -1.98 11.80 -14.23
N THR A 59 -2.25 11.09 -13.14
CA THR A 59 -2.00 11.60 -11.77
C THR A 59 -0.73 11.01 -11.19
N GLY A 60 -0.10 11.72 -10.21
CA GLY A 60 1.06 11.20 -9.48
C GLY A 60 0.75 9.89 -8.76
N PHE A 61 -0.50 9.63 -8.31
CA PHE A 61 -0.89 8.35 -7.72
C PHE A 61 -0.84 7.21 -8.73
N GLU A 62 -1.24 7.44 -9.99
CA GLU A 62 -1.15 6.45 -11.05
C GLU A 62 0.31 6.17 -11.44
N VAL A 63 1.17 7.20 -11.43
CA VAL A 63 2.62 7.02 -11.61
C VAL A 63 3.19 6.18 -10.45
N CYS A 64 2.85 6.49 -9.18
CA CYS A 64 3.23 5.67 -8.04
C CYS A 64 2.78 4.22 -8.21
N ARG A 65 1.53 3.98 -8.62
CA ARG A 65 1.02 2.64 -8.91
C ARG A 65 1.89 1.93 -9.94
N GLY A 66 2.23 2.60 -11.03
CA GLY A 66 3.13 2.06 -12.07
C GLY A 66 4.51 1.71 -11.53
N LEU A 67 5.14 2.59 -10.74
CA LEU A 67 6.43 2.34 -10.11
C LEU A 67 6.39 1.15 -9.14
N ARG A 68 5.32 1.01 -8.36
CA ARG A 68 5.16 -0.09 -7.37
C ARG A 68 4.80 -1.42 -8.02
N SER A 69 4.29 -1.41 -9.25
CA SER A 69 3.99 -2.63 -10.03
C SER A 69 5.23 -3.24 -10.68
N ASP A 70 6.33 -2.50 -10.78
CA ASP A 70 7.53 -2.92 -11.47
C ASP A 70 8.65 -3.26 -10.46
N ARG A 71 9.20 -4.48 -10.56
CA ARG A 71 10.25 -4.97 -9.66
C ARG A 71 11.51 -4.11 -9.63
N GLU A 72 11.82 -3.43 -10.73
CA GLU A 72 13.01 -2.58 -10.81
C GLU A 72 12.84 -1.24 -10.13
N THR A 73 11.60 -0.74 -10.02
CA THR A 73 11.29 0.60 -9.50
C THR A 73 10.49 0.58 -8.20
N MET A 74 9.98 -0.57 -7.75
CA MET A 74 9.08 -0.63 -6.60
C MET A 74 9.68 -0.18 -5.27
N LEU A 75 11.01 -0.21 -5.12
CA LEU A 75 11.74 0.33 -3.97
C LEU A 75 12.37 1.70 -4.23
N THR A 76 12.09 2.34 -5.36
CA THR A 76 12.57 3.71 -5.61
C THR A 76 11.83 4.67 -4.68
N PRO A 77 12.55 5.48 -3.88
CA PRO A 77 11.94 6.49 -3.03
C PRO A 77 11.17 7.53 -3.84
N VAL A 78 9.94 7.84 -3.42
CA VAL A 78 9.09 8.84 -4.07
C VAL A 78 8.67 9.90 -3.06
N VAL A 79 8.91 11.16 -3.40
CA VAL A 79 8.40 12.34 -2.69
C VAL A 79 7.33 12.96 -3.57
N MET A 80 6.08 12.98 -3.10
CA MET A 80 4.96 13.60 -3.80
C MET A 80 4.94 15.11 -3.53
N LEU A 81 4.89 15.89 -4.58
CA LEU A 81 4.72 17.35 -4.51
C LEU A 81 3.24 17.67 -4.72
N THR A 82 2.60 18.32 -3.74
CA THR A 82 1.15 18.57 -3.75
C THR A 82 0.84 20.04 -3.61
N ALA A 83 -0.21 20.56 -4.25
CA ALA A 83 -0.69 21.91 -3.99
C ALA A 83 -1.35 22.00 -2.60
N LEU A 84 -1.25 23.18 -1.95
CA LEU A 84 -1.92 23.45 -0.67
C LEU A 84 -3.46 23.36 -0.87
N GLY A 85 -4.11 22.41 -0.19
CA GLY A 85 -5.55 22.21 -0.32
C GLY A 85 -5.96 21.18 -1.34
N ASP A 86 -5.03 20.59 -2.09
CA ASP A 86 -5.31 19.36 -2.81
C ASP A 86 -5.60 18.28 -1.79
N ASP A 87 -6.89 18.01 -1.70
CA ASP A 87 -7.44 17.07 -0.76
C ASP A 87 -6.93 15.67 -1.07
N LEU A 88 -5.80 15.31 -0.50
CA LEU A 88 -5.44 13.92 -0.30
C LEU A 88 -6.63 13.14 0.29
N ASN A 89 -7.54 13.85 0.97
CA ASN A 89 -8.75 13.33 1.59
C ASN A 89 -10.04 13.45 0.75
N ARG A 90 -10.06 14.23 -0.37
CA ARG A 90 -11.30 14.48 -1.15
C ARG A 90 -11.49 13.57 -2.35
N SER A 91 -10.45 12.95 -2.89
CA SER A 91 -10.64 11.98 -3.96
C SER A 91 -11.27 10.71 -3.38
N LYS A 92 -12.53 10.44 -3.70
CA LYS A 92 -13.13 9.12 -3.47
C LYS A 92 -12.34 8.10 -4.29
N GLY A 93 -11.93 7.01 -3.67
CA GLY A 93 -11.20 5.97 -4.36
C GLY A 93 -10.13 5.32 -3.50
N TYR A 94 -9.12 4.82 -4.18
CA TYR A 94 -7.90 4.37 -3.53
C TYR A 94 -6.69 5.05 -4.15
N ARG A 95 -5.57 5.07 -3.42
CA ARG A 95 -4.31 5.64 -3.86
C ARG A 95 -3.13 4.80 -3.39
N VAL A 96 -2.17 4.63 -4.27
CA VAL A 96 -0.88 4.04 -3.94
C VAL A 96 0.02 5.16 -3.42
N GLY A 97 0.46 5.07 -2.17
CA GLY A 97 1.17 6.14 -1.48
C GLY A 97 2.61 6.33 -1.94
N ALA A 98 3.07 7.59 -1.84
CA ALA A 98 4.48 7.96 -1.88
C ALA A 98 5.13 7.74 -0.50
N ASN A 99 6.47 7.84 -0.43
CA ASN A 99 7.20 7.67 0.82
C ASN A 99 7.22 8.94 1.68
N ALA A 100 7.04 10.10 1.04
CA ALA A 100 6.90 11.39 1.70
C ALA A 100 6.06 12.33 0.83
N TYR A 101 5.53 13.40 1.46
CA TYR A 101 4.71 14.42 0.81
C TYR A 101 5.23 15.80 1.18
N VAL A 102 5.25 16.71 0.20
CA VAL A 102 5.63 18.11 0.39
C VAL A 102 4.60 19.01 -0.26
N SER A 103 4.05 19.96 0.50
CA SER A 103 3.04 20.90 -0.01
C SER A 103 3.70 22.08 -0.71
N LYS A 104 3.23 22.39 -1.92
CA LYS A 104 3.63 23.60 -2.68
C LYS A 104 2.92 24.85 -2.12
N PRO A 105 3.58 26.03 -2.00
CA PRO A 105 4.99 26.25 -2.21
C PRO A 105 5.85 25.70 -1.05
N TYR A 106 6.99 25.09 -1.35
CA TYR A 106 7.87 24.49 -0.36
C TYR A 106 9.22 25.20 -0.26
N GLY A 107 9.81 25.16 0.93
CA GLY A 107 11.18 25.58 1.18
C GLY A 107 12.20 24.49 0.88
N ALA A 108 13.48 24.87 0.85
CA ALA A 108 14.57 23.91 0.67
C ALA A 108 14.64 22.89 1.82
N GLU A 109 14.40 23.31 3.05
CA GLU A 109 14.42 22.45 4.24
C GLU A 109 13.34 21.38 4.17
N ASP A 110 12.10 21.74 3.84
CA ASP A 110 10.97 20.82 3.73
C ASP A 110 11.25 19.73 2.68
N LEU A 111 11.74 20.17 1.50
CA LEU A 111 12.08 19.26 0.41
C LEU A 111 13.20 18.28 0.82
N PHE A 112 14.27 18.76 1.42
CA PHE A 112 15.40 17.91 1.81
C PHE A 112 15.07 16.98 2.96
N GLN A 113 14.23 17.40 3.89
CA GLN A 113 13.74 16.50 4.94
C GLN A 113 12.91 15.36 4.34
N ALA A 114 11.99 15.68 3.43
CA ALA A 114 11.18 14.67 2.76
C ALA A 114 12.03 13.68 1.92
N ILE A 115 13.05 14.18 1.22
CA ILE A 115 14.01 13.33 0.50
C ILE A 115 14.77 12.41 1.47
N ALA A 116 15.23 12.95 2.61
CA ALA A 116 15.93 12.16 3.61
C ALA A 116 15.04 11.04 4.18
N ASP A 117 13.79 11.35 4.50
CA ASP A 117 12.81 10.38 5.02
C ASP A 117 12.49 9.28 4.00
N ALA A 118 12.29 9.66 2.74
CA ALA A 118 12.04 8.73 1.65
C ALA A 118 13.24 7.80 1.40
N ARG A 119 14.47 8.32 1.42
CA ARG A 119 15.69 7.51 1.29
C ARG A 119 15.92 6.62 2.52
N ALA A 120 15.64 7.11 3.73
CA ALA A 120 15.72 6.32 4.95
C ALA A 120 14.72 5.15 4.93
N TRP A 121 13.53 5.33 4.32
CA TRP A 121 12.58 4.24 4.08
C TRP A 121 13.24 3.13 3.23
N ARG A 122 13.89 3.46 2.11
CA ARG A 122 14.58 2.47 1.25
C ARG A 122 15.64 1.67 2.03
N VAL A 123 16.46 2.36 2.82
CA VAL A 123 17.49 1.70 3.64
C VAL A 123 16.84 0.72 4.63
N ARG A 124 15.72 1.10 5.27
CA ARG A 124 14.97 0.20 6.16
C ARG A 124 14.43 -1.04 5.43
N MET A 125 13.95 -0.87 4.20
CA MET A 125 13.47 -1.99 3.38
C MET A 125 14.62 -2.96 3.05
N GLU A 126 15.75 -2.44 2.61
CA GLU A 126 16.94 -3.23 2.29
C GLU A 126 17.48 -3.97 3.54
N GLN A 127 17.56 -3.31 4.68
CA GLN A 127 17.95 -3.93 5.97
C GLN A 127 16.96 -5.00 6.44
N GLY A 128 15.67 -4.80 6.23
CA GLY A 128 14.59 -5.75 6.51
C GLY A 128 14.48 -6.89 5.48
N GLN A 129 15.37 -6.95 4.48
CA GLN A 129 15.30 -7.91 3.38
C GLN A 129 13.96 -7.88 2.64
N ILE A 130 13.34 -6.71 2.57
CA ILE A 130 12.09 -6.48 1.85
C ILE A 130 12.43 -6.16 0.40
N ARG A 131 11.91 -6.98 -0.52
CA ARG A 131 12.13 -6.85 -1.97
C ARG A 131 11.15 -5.90 -2.64
N GLY A 132 10.06 -5.57 -1.97
CA GLY A 132 9.06 -4.63 -2.44
C GLY A 132 8.07 -4.26 -1.35
N GLU A 133 7.60 -3.02 -1.36
CA GLU A 133 6.51 -2.55 -0.50
C GLU A 133 5.55 -1.68 -1.30
N ILE A 134 4.27 -1.96 -1.15
CA ILE A 134 3.17 -1.18 -1.69
C ILE A 134 2.29 -0.76 -0.53
N HIS A 135 2.13 0.52 -0.34
CA HIS A 135 1.19 1.08 0.62
C HIS A 135 0.00 1.66 -0.14
N VAL A 136 -1.20 1.26 0.25
CA VAL A 136 -2.46 1.72 -0.35
C VAL A 136 -3.37 2.22 0.75
N GLU A 137 -4.01 3.36 0.50
CA GLU A 137 -5.12 3.86 1.30
C GLU A 137 -6.38 3.87 0.44
N LEU A 138 -7.49 3.43 1.00
CA LEU A 138 -8.79 3.44 0.33
C LEU A 138 -9.89 3.96 1.25
N ASN A 139 -10.87 4.63 0.67
CA ASN A 139 -12.10 4.97 1.37
C ASN A 139 -12.85 3.69 1.78
N SER A 140 -13.62 3.73 2.86
CA SER A 140 -14.34 2.58 3.40
C SER A 140 -15.52 2.15 2.53
N GLU A 141 -15.23 1.79 1.27
CA GLU A 141 -16.19 1.29 0.26
C GLU A 141 -15.68 -0.02 -0.35
N VAL A 142 -16.56 -1.01 -0.42
CA VAL A 142 -16.19 -2.38 -0.88
C VAL A 142 -15.73 -2.40 -2.34
N SER A 143 -16.27 -1.51 -3.20
CA SER A 143 -15.84 -1.39 -4.60
C SER A 143 -14.36 -1.08 -4.73
N PHE A 144 -13.85 -0.12 -3.95
CA PHE A 144 -12.44 0.23 -3.96
C PHE A 144 -11.55 -0.88 -3.38
N LEU A 145 -12.05 -1.62 -2.39
CA LEU A 145 -11.34 -2.79 -1.88
C LEU A 145 -11.16 -3.86 -2.96
N GLN A 146 -12.16 -4.09 -3.80
CA GLN A 146 -12.06 -5.04 -4.92
C GLN A 146 -11.00 -4.60 -5.94
N GLU A 147 -11.00 -3.31 -6.32
CA GLU A 147 -9.99 -2.77 -7.23
C GLU A 147 -8.57 -2.87 -6.68
N VAL A 148 -8.38 -2.54 -5.39
CA VAL A 148 -7.08 -2.68 -4.71
C VAL A 148 -6.65 -4.15 -4.65
N ASN A 149 -7.57 -5.05 -4.35
CA ASN A 149 -7.28 -6.47 -4.32
C ASN A 149 -6.84 -6.99 -5.70
N ASP A 150 -7.54 -6.62 -6.77
CA ASP A 150 -7.16 -7.00 -8.13
C ASP A 150 -5.77 -6.43 -8.50
N PHE A 151 -5.48 -5.19 -8.11
CA PHE A 151 -4.16 -4.58 -8.28
C PHE A 151 -3.06 -5.37 -7.55
N LEU A 152 -3.22 -5.64 -6.25
CA LEU A 152 -2.22 -6.36 -5.45
C LEU A 152 -2.04 -7.82 -5.94
N MET A 153 -3.11 -8.46 -6.40
CA MET A 153 -3.02 -9.80 -6.98
C MET A 153 -2.27 -9.80 -8.32
N SER A 154 -2.40 -8.75 -9.13
CA SER A 154 -1.60 -8.61 -10.36
C SER A 154 -0.10 -8.55 -10.08
N VAL A 155 0.30 -7.86 -9.00
CA VAL A 155 1.70 -7.85 -8.52
C VAL A 155 2.13 -9.23 -8.02
N SER A 156 1.21 -9.97 -7.39
CA SER A 156 1.47 -11.32 -6.87
C SER A 156 1.78 -12.34 -7.97
N LEU A 157 1.33 -12.11 -9.22
CA LEU A 157 1.66 -12.99 -10.36
C LEU A 157 3.17 -13.02 -10.69
N ALA A 158 3.91 -12.01 -10.25
CA ALA A 158 5.35 -11.97 -10.40
C ALA A 158 6.11 -12.70 -9.26
N ILE A 159 5.39 -13.22 -8.26
CA ILE A 159 5.92 -13.98 -7.12
C ILE A 159 5.73 -15.47 -7.42
N PRO A 160 6.62 -16.38 -6.98
CA PRO A 160 6.50 -17.81 -7.24
C PRO A 160 5.42 -18.47 -6.35
N PHE A 161 4.22 -17.93 -6.36
CA PHE A 161 3.03 -18.52 -5.76
C PHE A 161 2.37 -19.52 -6.72
N THR A 162 1.79 -20.56 -6.17
CA THR A 162 0.82 -21.38 -6.91
C THR A 162 -0.49 -20.60 -7.11
N GLN A 163 -1.32 -21.05 -8.06
CA GLN A 163 -2.63 -20.43 -8.28
C GLN A 163 -3.51 -20.48 -7.02
N ASP A 164 -3.48 -21.60 -6.27
CA ASP A 164 -4.25 -21.76 -5.04
C ASP A 164 -3.77 -20.81 -3.94
N GLN A 165 -2.47 -20.54 -3.86
CA GLN A 165 -1.92 -19.56 -2.93
C GLN A 165 -2.37 -18.13 -3.26
N VAL A 166 -2.39 -17.76 -4.54
CA VAL A 166 -2.90 -16.45 -4.98
C VAL A 166 -4.39 -16.32 -4.66
N LEU A 167 -5.20 -17.34 -4.95
CA LEU A 167 -6.63 -17.34 -4.65
C LEU A 167 -6.90 -17.26 -3.14
N SER A 168 -6.14 -17.99 -2.34
CA SER A 168 -6.24 -17.95 -0.88
C SER A 168 -5.89 -16.56 -0.34
N LEU A 169 -4.80 -15.95 -0.84
CA LEU A 169 -4.38 -14.62 -0.43
C LEU A 169 -5.39 -13.55 -0.84
N ARG A 170 -5.94 -13.67 -2.06
CA ARG A 170 -7.01 -12.81 -2.57
C ARG A 170 -8.23 -12.83 -1.66
N GLN A 171 -8.71 -14.00 -1.30
CA GLN A 171 -9.88 -14.16 -0.44
C GLN A 171 -9.62 -13.67 0.99
N ALA A 172 -8.44 -13.96 1.54
CA ALA A 172 -8.03 -13.49 2.85
C ALA A 172 -8.00 -11.95 2.94
N LEU A 173 -7.46 -11.29 1.92
CA LEU A 173 -7.42 -9.83 1.86
C LEU A 173 -8.83 -9.22 1.73
N LEU A 174 -9.70 -9.79 0.89
CA LEU A 174 -11.09 -9.33 0.76
C LEU A 174 -11.84 -9.44 2.08
N GLU A 175 -11.72 -10.56 2.78
CA GLU A 175 -12.40 -10.79 4.04
C GLU A 175 -11.94 -9.82 5.13
N MET A 176 -10.62 -9.63 5.28
CA MET A 176 -10.09 -8.72 6.29
C MET A 176 -10.31 -7.25 5.93
N GLY A 177 -10.26 -6.90 4.65
CA GLY A 177 -10.60 -5.57 4.18
C GLY A 177 -12.08 -5.23 4.39
N GLN A 178 -13.00 -6.17 4.12
CA GLN A 178 -14.42 -6.00 4.44
C GLN A 178 -14.65 -5.84 5.94
N ASN A 179 -13.98 -6.62 6.78
CA ASN A 179 -14.06 -6.47 8.24
C ASN A 179 -13.58 -5.09 8.68
N ALA A 180 -12.50 -4.57 8.11
CA ALA A 180 -12.01 -3.22 8.38
C ALA A 180 -13.04 -2.13 8.00
N ILE A 181 -13.72 -2.29 6.86
CA ILE A 181 -14.77 -1.37 6.40
C ILE A 181 -16.02 -1.48 7.28
N GLU A 182 -16.55 -2.69 7.48
CA GLU A 182 -17.85 -2.92 8.11
C GLU A 182 -17.80 -2.74 9.63
N TRP A 183 -16.84 -3.36 10.28
CA TRP A 183 -16.74 -3.43 11.73
C TRP A 183 -15.78 -2.39 12.31
N GLY A 184 -14.64 -2.17 11.65
CA GLY A 184 -13.67 -1.16 12.03
C GLY A 184 -14.22 0.25 11.80
N ASN A 185 -14.30 0.66 10.57
CA ASN A 185 -14.71 2.02 10.17
C ASN A 185 -16.24 2.21 10.11
N ARG A 186 -17.05 1.14 10.26
CA ARG A 186 -18.53 1.19 10.29
C ARG A 186 -19.12 1.87 9.05
N HIS A 187 -18.58 1.57 7.87
CA HIS A 187 -18.96 2.17 6.58
C HIS A 187 -18.85 3.70 6.51
N ARG A 188 -18.03 4.31 7.36
CA ARG A 188 -17.77 5.75 7.28
C ARG A 188 -16.82 6.01 6.14
N SER A 189 -17.33 6.55 5.04
CA SER A 189 -16.54 6.74 3.81
C SER A 189 -15.37 7.72 3.97
N GLU A 190 -15.43 8.60 4.95
CA GLU A 190 -14.34 9.53 5.31
C GLU A 190 -13.20 8.85 6.07
N GLN A 191 -13.42 7.68 6.66
CA GLN A 191 -12.38 6.89 7.30
C GLN A 191 -11.68 6.02 6.29
N LEU A 192 -10.37 5.94 6.39
CA LEU A 192 -9.53 5.18 5.47
C LEU A 192 -9.23 3.79 6.02
N VAL A 193 -9.18 2.82 5.12
CA VAL A 193 -8.52 1.55 5.36
C VAL A 193 -7.14 1.63 4.70
N SER A 194 -6.08 1.33 5.44
CA SER A 194 -4.74 1.22 4.89
C SER A 194 -4.35 -0.23 4.70
N ILE A 195 -3.73 -0.53 3.57
CA ILE A 195 -3.21 -1.85 3.23
C ILE A 195 -1.74 -1.69 2.89
N THR A 196 -0.87 -2.39 3.61
CA THR A 196 0.55 -2.46 3.29
C THR A 196 0.87 -3.88 2.82
N TYR A 197 1.36 -4.01 1.59
CA TYR A 197 1.73 -5.27 0.97
C TYR A 197 3.26 -5.33 0.85
N ARG A 198 3.91 -6.26 1.55
CA ARG A 198 5.37 -6.43 1.58
C ARG A 198 5.77 -7.75 0.97
N ILE A 199 6.76 -7.69 0.09
CA ILE A 199 7.35 -8.86 -0.55
C ILE A 199 8.71 -9.12 0.09
N HIS A 200 8.84 -10.25 0.79
CA HIS A 200 10.10 -10.75 1.33
C HIS A 200 10.73 -11.79 0.40
N ALA A 201 11.84 -12.38 0.83
CA ALA A 201 12.52 -13.41 0.05
C ALA A 201 11.72 -14.72 -0.07
N ASP A 202 10.90 -15.02 0.95
CA ASP A 202 10.23 -16.30 1.17
C ASP A 202 8.73 -16.18 1.49
N ARG A 203 8.20 -14.97 1.58
CA ARG A 203 6.82 -14.72 1.96
C ARG A 203 6.30 -13.37 1.48
N VAL A 204 5.00 -13.26 1.45
CA VAL A 204 4.27 -11.98 1.40
C VAL A 204 3.65 -11.72 2.76
N GLU A 205 3.74 -10.48 3.19
CA GLU A 205 3.07 -9.94 4.37
C GLU A 205 2.08 -8.86 3.93
N ILE A 206 0.82 -9.00 4.35
CA ILE A 206 -0.21 -7.98 4.13
C ILE A 206 -0.68 -7.48 5.48
N VAL A 207 -0.58 -6.18 5.69
CA VAL A 207 -1.11 -5.51 6.89
C VAL A 207 -2.34 -4.72 6.47
N VAL A 208 -3.49 -5.02 7.07
CA VAL A 208 -4.74 -4.28 6.88
C VAL A 208 -5.06 -3.56 8.18
N ARG A 209 -5.27 -2.24 8.11
CA ARG A 209 -5.54 -1.40 9.28
C ARG A 209 -6.71 -0.47 9.01
N ASP A 210 -7.62 -0.37 9.97
CA ASP A 210 -8.72 0.57 10.00
C ASP A 210 -8.48 1.70 11.03
N GLN A 211 -9.33 2.72 10.98
CA GLN A 211 -9.32 3.87 11.89
C GLN A 211 -10.35 3.73 13.03
N GLY A 212 -10.94 2.56 13.18
CA GLY A 212 -11.90 2.28 14.23
C GLY A 212 -11.25 2.06 15.60
N PRO A 213 -12.07 1.86 16.61
CA PRO A 213 -11.61 1.66 17.99
C PRO A 213 -10.96 0.29 18.23
N GLY A 214 -10.98 -0.59 17.21
CA GLY A 214 -10.55 -1.97 17.35
C GLY A 214 -11.56 -2.85 18.10
N PHE A 215 -11.17 -4.07 18.44
CA PHE A 215 -12.00 -5.03 19.14
C PHE A 215 -11.20 -5.94 20.09
N ASP A 216 -11.87 -6.34 21.17
CA ASP A 216 -11.31 -7.31 22.10
C ASP A 216 -11.57 -8.75 21.58
N ARG A 217 -10.52 -9.43 21.17
CA ARG A 217 -10.58 -10.79 20.62
C ARG A 217 -11.17 -11.82 21.57
N THR A 218 -11.11 -11.58 22.88
CA THR A 218 -11.66 -12.50 23.88
C THR A 218 -13.19 -12.40 23.97
N LYS A 219 -13.79 -11.35 23.41
CA LYS A 219 -15.23 -11.05 23.42
C LYS A 219 -15.93 -11.29 22.08
N LEU A 220 -15.33 -12.02 21.16
CA LEU A 220 -15.91 -12.33 19.84
C LEU A 220 -16.81 -13.58 19.88
N ASP A 221 -17.81 -13.59 20.75
CA ASP A 221 -18.76 -14.72 20.84
C ASP A 221 -19.67 -14.87 19.62
N HIS A 222 -19.77 -13.82 18.79
CA HIS A 222 -20.48 -13.81 17.51
C HIS A 222 -19.63 -14.23 16.31
N ALA A 223 -18.36 -14.61 16.52
CA ALA A 223 -17.47 -15.15 15.48
C ALA A 223 -17.29 -16.66 15.65
N ALA A 224 -17.15 -17.37 14.53
CA ALA A 224 -16.89 -18.81 14.53
C ALA A 224 -15.57 -19.15 15.22
N LYS A 225 -15.58 -20.17 16.07
CA LYS A 225 -14.39 -20.71 16.75
C LYS A 225 -14.10 -22.12 16.21
N ALA A 226 -12.83 -22.51 16.12
CA ALA A 226 -12.44 -23.80 15.58
C ALA A 226 -13.06 -24.99 16.36
N GLU A 227 -13.19 -24.84 17.68
CA GLU A 227 -13.77 -25.87 18.57
C GLU A 227 -15.28 -25.99 18.41
N ASN A 228 -15.99 -24.92 18.01
CA ASN A 228 -17.44 -24.91 17.78
C ASN A 228 -17.79 -23.95 16.64
N PRO A 229 -17.63 -24.35 15.37
CA PRO A 229 -17.80 -23.47 14.21
C PRO A 229 -19.21 -22.89 14.04
N ILE A 230 -20.23 -23.55 14.56
CA ILE A 230 -21.64 -23.15 14.40
C ILE A 230 -22.25 -22.51 15.65
N GLY A 231 -21.62 -22.63 16.81
CA GLY A 231 -22.18 -22.14 18.08
C GLY A 231 -22.36 -20.61 18.14
N HIS A 232 -21.66 -19.86 17.30
CA HIS A 232 -21.79 -18.41 17.17
C HIS A 232 -23.09 -17.99 16.44
N MET A 233 -23.75 -18.86 15.69
CA MET A 233 -24.95 -18.55 14.92
C MET A 233 -26.11 -18.17 15.85
N ASP A 234 -26.30 -18.92 16.95
CA ASP A 234 -27.32 -18.62 17.95
C ASP A 234 -27.09 -17.25 18.64
N VAL A 235 -25.82 -16.86 18.82
CA VAL A 235 -25.45 -15.55 19.38
C VAL A 235 -25.77 -14.45 18.38
N ARG A 236 -25.46 -14.66 17.08
CA ARG A 236 -25.73 -13.71 16.01
C ARG A 236 -27.23 -13.48 15.81
N GLU A 237 -28.04 -14.54 15.85
CA GLU A 237 -29.49 -14.46 15.75
C GLU A 237 -30.07 -13.63 16.93
N LYS A 238 -29.65 -13.90 18.16
CA LYS A 238 -30.06 -13.12 19.34
C LYS A 238 -29.66 -11.64 19.28
N LEU A 239 -28.55 -11.32 18.60
CA LEU A 239 -28.06 -9.96 18.41
C LEU A 239 -28.64 -9.28 17.17
N GLY A 240 -29.48 -9.96 16.37
CA GLY A 240 -30.03 -9.44 15.13
C GLY A 240 -28.99 -9.18 14.05
N LEU A 241 -27.85 -9.87 14.10
CA LEU A 241 -26.78 -9.78 13.11
C LEU A 241 -27.10 -10.66 11.90
N ARG A 242 -26.69 -10.20 10.70
CA ARG A 242 -26.80 -11.03 9.47
C ARG A 242 -26.05 -12.34 9.63
N GLU A 243 -26.43 -13.36 8.86
CA GLU A 243 -25.68 -14.61 8.74
C GLU A 243 -24.21 -14.33 8.39
N GLY A 244 -23.26 -15.11 8.94
CA GLY A 244 -21.83 -14.96 8.74
C GLY A 244 -21.03 -15.22 10.02
N GLY A 245 -19.92 -14.48 10.20
CA GLY A 245 -19.04 -14.63 11.37
C GLY A 245 -17.94 -15.68 11.19
N PHE A 246 -17.85 -16.28 10.00
CA PHE A 246 -16.82 -17.26 9.66
C PHE A 246 -15.51 -16.61 9.14
N GLY A 247 -15.53 -15.32 8.83
CA GLY A 247 -14.43 -14.63 8.15
C GLY A 247 -13.07 -14.86 8.77
N LEU A 248 -12.93 -14.67 10.08
CA LEU A 248 -11.67 -14.90 10.79
C LEU A 248 -11.22 -16.36 10.73
N LEU A 249 -12.15 -17.31 10.87
CA LEU A 249 -11.85 -18.75 10.81
C LEU A 249 -11.39 -19.16 9.40
N ILE A 250 -12.12 -18.70 8.38
CA ILE A 250 -11.80 -18.96 6.97
C ILE A 250 -10.45 -18.37 6.62
N THR A 251 -10.23 -17.10 6.95
CA THR A 251 -8.95 -16.40 6.68
C THR A 251 -7.78 -17.11 7.34
N ASN A 252 -7.94 -17.57 8.59
CA ASN A 252 -6.89 -18.31 9.29
C ASN A 252 -6.52 -19.64 8.60
N GLY A 253 -7.45 -20.24 7.86
CA GLY A 253 -7.18 -21.42 7.04
C GLY A 253 -6.55 -21.13 5.67
N MET A 254 -6.58 -19.88 5.22
CA MET A 254 -6.09 -19.45 3.90
C MET A 254 -4.66 -18.93 3.91
N VAL A 255 -4.18 -18.47 5.08
CA VAL A 255 -2.85 -17.93 5.28
C VAL A 255 -2.02 -18.81 6.21
N ASP A 256 -0.71 -18.68 6.18
CA ASP A 256 0.16 -19.49 7.04
C ASP A 256 0.25 -18.91 8.45
N GLU A 257 -0.02 -17.59 8.58
CA GLU A 257 -0.07 -16.92 9.86
C GLU A 257 -0.97 -15.69 9.80
N MET A 258 -1.75 -15.46 10.86
CA MET A 258 -2.57 -14.28 11.06
C MET A 258 -2.34 -13.70 12.47
N ARG A 259 -1.98 -12.44 12.54
CA ARG A 259 -1.74 -11.71 13.79
C ARG A 259 -2.58 -10.45 13.83
N HIS A 260 -3.03 -10.05 15.03
CA HIS A 260 -3.65 -8.75 15.26
C HIS A 260 -2.80 -7.95 16.23
N ASN A 261 -2.86 -6.62 16.13
CA ASN A 261 -2.29 -5.75 17.15
C ASN A 261 -3.13 -5.82 18.46
N GLU A 262 -2.62 -5.19 19.51
CA GLU A 262 -3.31 -5.16 20.83
C GLU A 262 -4.66 -4.42 20.77
N ALA A 263 -4.75 -3.36 19.97
CA ALA A 263 -5.98 -2.59 19.80
C ALA A 263 -7.06 -3.34 19.03
N GLY A 264 -6.69 -4.31 18.17
CA GLY A 264 -7.61 -5.06 17.33
C GLY A 264 -8.10 -4.32 16.09
N ASN A 265 -7.43 -3.23 15.69
CA ASN A 265 -7.73 -2.46 14.48
C ASN A 265 -6.68 -2.64 13.37
N GLU A 266 -5.82 -3.64 13.53
CA GLU A 266 -4.82 -4.02 12.55
C GLU A 266 -4.68 -5.53 12.52
N VAL A 267 -4.66 -6.11 11.33
CA VAL A 267 -4.39 -7.52 11.10
C VAL A 267 -3.23 -7.67 10.12
N THR A 268 -2.30 -8.55 10.45
CA THR A 268 -1.20 -8.97 9.59
C THR A 268 -1.46 -10.38 9.09
N LEU A 269 -1.44 -10.56 7.77
CA LEU A 269 -1.57 -11.83 7.07
C LEU A 269 -0.22 -12.21 6.48
N ILE A 270 0.24 -13.43 6.68
CA ILE A 270 1.50 -13.93 6.13
C ILE A 270 1.22 -15.16 5.27
N LYS A 271 1.68 -15.13 4.02
CA LYS A 271 1.67 -16.27 3.10
C LYS A 271 3.07 -16.56 2.61
N ARG A 272 3.55 -17.78 2.85
CA ARG A 272 4.88 -18.24 2.45
C ARG A 272 4.85 -18.83 1.04
N PHE A 273 5.97 -18.75 0.35
CA PHE A 273 6.20 -19.40 -0.92
C PHE A 273 7.61 -20.01 -0.96
N ASP A 274 7.81 -20.99 -1.82
CA ASP A 274 9.14 -21.51 -2.10
C ASP A 274 9.85 -20.57 -3.09
N PRO A 275 10.99 -19.96 -2.71
CA PRO A 275 11.77 -19.10 -3.62
C PRO A 275 12.23 -19.79 -4.90
N ALA A 276 12.35 -21.13 -4.90
CA ALA A 276 12.68 -21.93 -6.09
C ALA A 276 11.50 -22.06 -7.07
N GLY A 277 10.29 -21.69 -6.63
CA GLY A 277 9.05 -21.81 -7.40
C GLY A 277 8.41 -23.20 -7.30
N PRO A 278 7.14 -23.34 -7.78
CA PRO A 278 6.41 -24.59 -7.73
C PRO A 278 7.01 -25.71 -8.63
N ASP A 279 7.85 -25.31 -9.59
CA ASP A 279 8.54 -26.20 -10.53
C ASP A 279 10.06 -26.28 -10.22
N GLY A 280 10.46 -26.01 -8.98
CA GLY A 280 11.85 -26.13 -8.54
C GLY A 280 12.41 -27.53 -8.74
N PRO A 281 13.77 -27.68 -8.84
CA PRO A 281 14.45 -28.90 -9.30
C PRO A 281 14.13 -30.14 -8.48
#